data_5fc80c97b2b774971a142f650bb98865
#
_entry.id   5fc80c97b2b774971a142f650bb98865
#
_cell.length_a   1.000
_cell.length_b   1.000
_cell.length_c   1.000
_cell.angle_alpha   90.00
_cell.angle_beta   90.00
_cell.angle_gamma   90.00
#
_symmetry.space_group_name_H-M   'P 1'
#
loop_
_entity.id
_entity.type
_entity.pdbx_description
1 polymer ?
#
loop_
_entity_poly.entity_id
_entity_poly.type
_entity_poly.pdbx_seq_one_letter_code
_entity_poly.pdbx_strand_id
1 'polypeptide(L)'
;IIHNSSLKKRGYFMNILIGNAWPYANGPLHLGRIAVLLPGDILARYHRMMGDDVIFLSGTDCHGTPVTTKAEEEGTTPLETVEKYHNEFKKCFKTLGFSFDIFEKTHTYYHEDKVKEFILDLYDKGYIYEKEVEQTFCEKCNCYLEDKNIEGLCPVCGEKAHGYGCSKCQAQFESYEVRDKVCTICGEKPVVRKTKHLFFTLSKFENDVKRM
;
A
#
# COMPACT_ATOMS: atom_id res chain seq x y z
N ILE A 1 7.82 25.80 -37.15
CA ILE A 1 7.45 24.84 -38.21
C ILE A 1 8.50 23.74 -38.15
N ILE A 2 8.19 22.64 -37.47
CA ILE A 2 9.04 21.47 -37.44
C ILE A 2 8.67 20.63 -38.64
N HIS A 3 9.62 20.46 -39.56
CA HIS A 3 9.46 19.66 -40.78
C HIS A 3 9.23 18.19 -40.40
N ASN A 4 8.06 17.70 -40.77
CA ASN A 4 7.54 16.36 -40.48
C ASN A 4 8.07 15.37 -41.56
N SER A 5 9.33 14.97 -41.50
CA SER A 5 9.91 14.12 -42.52
C SER A 5 10.64 12.86 -42.05
N SER A 6 10.43 12.39 -40.83
CA SER A 6 10.98 11.08 -40.41
C SER A 6 10.27 10.36 -39.25
N LEU A 7 8.99 10.60 -39.02
CA LEU A 7 8.22 9.66 -38.23
C LEU A 7 7.97 8.43 -39.13
N LYS A 8 8.88 7.47 -39.14
CA LYS A 8 8.62 6.14 -39.71
C LYS A 8 7.34 5.64 -39.03
N LYS A 9 6.27 5.44 -39.82
CA LYS A 9 5.07 4.76 -39.35
C LYS A 9 5.53 3.44 -38.73
N ARG A 10 5.36 3.29 -37.42
CA ARG A 10 5.49 1.97 -36.77
C ARG A 10 4.51 1.05 -37.50
N GLY A 11 4.99 -0.04 -38.05
CA GLY A 11 4.16 -1.00 -38.79
C GLY A 11 3.27 -1.85 -37.89
N TYR A 12 3.31 -1.65 -36.57
CA TYR A 12 2.51 -2.36 -35.57
C TYR A 12 2.07 -1.40 -34.48
N PHE A 13 0.78 -1.34 -34.22
CA PHE A 13 0.21 -0.72 -33.03
C PHE A 13 0.34 -1.69 -31.86
N MET A 14 0.66 -1.18 -30.68
CA MET A 14 0.80 -1.99 -29.47
C MET A 14 -0.38 -1.74 -28.54
N ASN A 15 -0.78 -2.78 -27.81
CA ASN A 15 -1.65 -2.63 -26.65
C ASN A 15 -0.79 -2.32 -25.45
N ILE A 16 -0.95 -1.15 -24.86
CA ILE A 16 -0.13 -0.65 -23.74
C ILE A 16 -0.99 -0.51 -22.50
N LEU A 17 -0.61 -1.16 -21.43
CA LEU A 17 -1.20 -0.97 -20.11
C LEU A 17 -0.23 -0.17 -19.24
N ILE A 18 -0.66 0.98 -18.74
CA ILE A 18 0.10 1.81 -17.81
C ILE A 18 -0.65 1.85 -16.49
N GLY A 19 -0.05 1.22 -15.48
CA GLY A 19 -0.51 1.26 -14.10
C GLY A 19 0.32 2.24 -13.28
N ASN A 20 -0.33 3.23 -12.69
CA ASN A 20 0.31 4.13 -11.74
C ASN A 20 0.12 3.63 -10.30
N ALA A 21 1.01 4.07 -9.40
CA ALA A 21 0.87 3.85 -7.97
C ALA A 21 -0.46 4.43 -7.46
N TRP A 22 -1.06 3.76 -6.47
CA TRP A 22 -2.33 4.16 -5.89
C TRP A 22 -2.08 4.91 -4.57
N PRO A 23 -2.37 6.22 -4.50
CA PRO A 23 -2.20 6.97 -3.26
C PRO A 23 -3.21 6.55 -2.20
N TYR A 24 -2.74 6.49 -0.94
CA TYR A 24 -3.61 6.29 0.22
C TYR A 24 -4.57 7.46 0.41
N ALA A 25 -5.82 7.14 0.80
CA ALA A 25 -6.84 8.12 1.17
C ALA A 25 -6.60 8.67 2.61
N ASN A 26 -5.41 9.20 2.87
CA ASN A 26 -4.99 9.67 4.20
C ASN A 26 -4.60 11.14 4.24
N GLY A 27 -5.11 11.94 3.33
CA GLY A 27 -4.85 13.38 3.24
C GLY A 27 -4.89 13.88 1.80
N PRO A 28 -4.88 15.21 1.60
CA PRO A 28 -4.92 15.81 0.27
C PRO A 28 -3.68 15.43 -0.56
N LEU A 29 -3.81 15.51 -1.89
CA LEU A 29 -2.67 15.37 -2.78
C LEU A 29 -1.73 16.56 -2.62
N HIS A 30 -0.45 16.26 -2.40
CA HIS A 30 0.64 17.23 -2.42
C HIS A 30 1.52 17.04 -3.66
N LEU A 31 2.36 18.02 -3.98
CA LEU A 31 3.22 18.01 -5.18
C LEU A 31 4.05 16.72 -5.33
N GLY A 32 4.55 16.15 -4.23
CA GLY A 32 5.32 14.90 -4.27
C GLY A 32 4.50 13.72 -4.79
N ARG A 33 3.22 13.58 -4.40
CA ARG A 33 2.34 12.53 -4.93
C ARG A 33 2.01 12.76 -6.41
N ILE A 34 1.76 14.01 -6.80
CA ILE A 34 1.48 14.37 -8.19
C ILE A 34 2.70 14.09 -9.06
N ALA A 35 3.91 14.44 -8.60
CA ALA A 35 5.15 14.22 -9.34
C ALA A 35 5.44 12.73 -9.62
N VAL A 36 5.07 11.83 -8.69
CA VAL A 36 5.22 10.37 -8.88
C VAL A 36 4.26 9.83 -9.94
N LEU A 37 3.07 10.44 -10.07
CA LEU A 37 2.04 9.97 -11.00
C LEU A 37 2.18 10.59 -12.40
N LEU A 38 2.77 11.75 -12.51
CA LEU A 38 2.92 12.50 -13.76
C LEU A 38 3.65 11.74 -14.88
N PRO A 39 4.74 10.98 -14.62
CA PRO A 39 5.41 10.20 -15.66
C PRO A 39 4.50 9.22 -16.39
N GLY A 40 3.54 8.59 -15.69
CA GLY A 40 2.56 7.70 -16.29
C GLY A 40 1.63 8.40 -17.27
N ASP A 41 1.17 9.61 -16.94
CA ASP A 41 0.34 10.42 -17.84
C ASP A 41 1.11 10.86 -19.09
N ILE A 42 2.37 11.28 -18.92
CA ILE A 42 3.24 11.64 -20.06
C ILE A 42 3.43 10.44 -20.98
N LEU A 43 3.72 9.27 -20.41
CA LEU A 43 3.90 8.04 -21.18
C LEU A 43 2.63 7.62 -21.92
N ALA A 44 1.48 7.70 -21.25
CA ALA A 44 0.17 7.40 -21.88
C ALA A 44 -0.11 8.31 -23.08
N ARG A 45 0.11 9.61 -22.92
CA ARG A 45 -0.06 10.59 -24.02
C ARG A 45 0.91 10.33 -25.14
N TYR A 46 2.17 10.04 -24.86
CA TYR A 46 3.16 9.71 -25.86
C TYR A 46 2.72 8.51 -26.72
N HIS A 47 2.34 7.40 -26.09
CA HIS A 47 1.92 6.20 -26.81
C HIS A 47 0.63 6.42 -27.61
N ARG A 48 -0.35 7.16 -27.07
CA ARG A 48 -1.56 7.53 -27.82
C ARG A 48 -1.23 8.38 -29.06
N MET A 49 -0.28 9.31 -28.93
CA MET A 49 0.19 10.12 -30.08
C MET A 49 0.90 9.27 -31.14
N MET A 50 1.54 8.15 -30.74
CA MET A 50 2.16 7.18 -31.65
C MET A 50 1.13 6.25 -32.31
N GLY A 51 -0.14 6.32 -31.92
CA GLY A 51 -1.23 5.50 -32.43
C GLY A 51 -1.42 4.17 -31.70
N ASP A 52 -0.71 3.94 -30.60
CA ASP A 52 -0.88 2.74 -29.78
C ASP A 52 -2.24 2.76 -29.03
N ASP A 53 -2.80 1.58 -28.77
CA ASP A 53 -3.99 1.42 -27.92
C ASP A 53 -3.53 1.41 -26.44
N VAL A 54 -3.96 2.41 -25.67
CA VAL A 54 -3.44 2.65 -24.33
C VAL A 54 -4.55 2.64 -23.31
N ILE A 55 -4.40 1.80 -22.29
CA ILE A 55 -5.16 1.88 -21.03
C ILE A 55 -4.24 2.45 -19.96
N PHE A 56 -4.60 3.62 -19.44
CA PHE A 56 -3.90 4.27 -18.34
C PHE A 56 -4.77 4.26 -17.08
N LEU A 57 -4.31 3.59 -16.04
CA LEU A 57 -5.08 3.38 -14.84
C LEU A 57 -4.32 3.77 -13.57
N SER A 58 -5.06 4.22 -12.58
CA SER A 58 -4.67 4.38 -11.19
C SER A 58 -5.93 4.34 -10.32
N GLY A 59 -5.78 4.64 -9.04
CA GLY A 59 -6.89 4.70 -8.11
C GLY A 59 -6.46 5.15 -6.73
N THR A 60 -7.38 4.99 -5.79
CA THR A 60 -7.17 5.32 -4.38
C THR A 60 -7.00 4.04 -3.58
N ASP A 61 -5.91 3.94 -2.84
CA ASP A 61 -5.73 2.88 -1.85
C ASP A 61 -6.52 3.22 -0.58
N CYS A 62 -7.52 2.38 -0.27
CA CYS A 62 -8.55 2.67 0.71
C CYS A 62 -8.34 1.94 2.04
N HIS A 63 -7.38 1.04 2.13
CA HIS A 63 -7.22 0.16 3.29
C HIS A 63 -5.89 0.40 4.02
N GLY A 64 -5.83 -0.04 5.26
CA GLY A 64 -4.62 0.00 6.08
C GLY A 64 -4.57 1.14 7.08
N THR A 65 -3.60 1.03 7.98
CA THR A 65 -3.36 1.95 9.10
C THR A 65 -3.32 3.44 8.73
N PRO A 66 -2.76 3.88 7.59
CA PRO A 66 -2.75 5.31 7.26
C PRO A 66 -4.15 5.92 7.13
N VAL A 67 -5.13 5.13 6.68
CA VAL A 67 -6.51 5.59 6.53
C VAL A 67 -7.24 5.62 7.88
N THR A 68 -7.08 4.57 8.69
CA THR A 68 -7.70 4.51 10.03
C THR A 68 -7.16 5.59 10.95
N THR A 69 -5.85 5.81 10.96
CA THR A 69 -5.24 6.90 11.74
C THR A 69 -5.78 8.26 11.31
N LYS A 70 -5.92 8.49 10.00
CA LYS A 70 -6.46 9.76 9.49
C LYS A 70 -7.92 9.95 9.86
N ALA A 71 -8.72 8.89 9.83
CA ALA A 71 -10.11 8.94 10.27
C ALA A 71 -10.23 9.30 11.76
N GLU A 72 -9.39 8.70 12.61
CA GLU A 72 -9.31 9.03 14.04
C GLU A 72 -8.93 10.50 14.28
N GLU A 73 -7.90 11.01 13.57
CA GLU A 73 -7.47 12.41 13.65
C GLU A 73 -8.59 13.41 13.25
N GLU A 74 -9.39 13.06 12.26
CA GLU A 74 -10.47 13.90 11.76
C GLU A 74 -11.80 13.68 12.49
N GLY A 75 -11.89 12.72 13.39
CA GLY A 75 -13.12 12.36 14.10
C GLY A 75 -14.19 11.79 13.18
N THR A 76 -13.79 11.08 12.11
CA THR A 76 -14.67 10.49 11.09
C THR A 76 -14.51 8.97 11.05
N THR A 77 -15.31 8.30 10.24
CA THR A 77 -15.11 6.88 9.97
C THR A 77 -14.09 6.68 8.84
N PRO A 78 -13.41 5.51 8.78
CA PRO A 78 -12.52 5.18 7.66
C PRO A 78 -13.21 5.29 6.29
N LEU A 79 -14.48 4.89 6.20
CA LEU A 79 -15.24 4.97 4.95
C LEU A 79 -15.49 6.42 4.52
N GLU A 80 -15.91 7.29 5.43
CA GLU A 80 -16.09 8.72 5.14
C GLU A 80 -14.79 9.39 4.72
N THR A 81 -13.68 9.04 5.38
CA THR A 81 -12.34 9.52 5.03
C THR A 81 -11.95 9.10 3.61
N VAL A 82 -12.16 7.83 3.26
CA VAL A 82 -11.90 7.31 1.91
C VAL A 82 -12.73 8.04 0.85
N GLU A 83 -14.04 8.18 1.06
CA GLU A 83 -14.92 8.84 0.10
C GLU A 83 -14.52 10.31 -0.10
N LYS A 84 -14.21 11.01 0.98
CA LYS A 84 -13.73 12.41 0.94
C LYS A 84 -12.48 12.54 0.06
N TYR A 85 -11.41 11.80 0.40
CA TYR A 85 -10.13 11.95 -0.31
C TYR A 85 -10.16 11.37 -1.72
N HIS A 86 -10.89 10.28 -1.97
CA HIS A 86 -11.09 9.78 -3.33
C HIS A 86 -11.72 10.84 -4.25
N ASN A 87 -12.76 11.50 -3.78
CA ASN A 87 -13.42 12.56 -4.55
C ASN A 87 -12.51 13.80 -4.75
N GLU A 88 -11.73 14.17 -3.73
CA GLU A 88 -10.73 15.23 -3.85
C GLU A 88 -9.66 14.87 -4.89
N PHE A 89 -9.16 13.63 -4.90
CA PHE A 89 -8.17 13.16 -5.87
C PHE A 89 -8.71 13.22 -7.29
N LYS A 90 -9.93 12.71 -7.52
CA LYS A 90 -10.60 12.80 -8.84
C LYS A 90 -10.69 14.24 -9.33
N LYS A 91 -11.12 15.15 -8.45
CA LYS A 91 -11.22 16.58 -8.78
C LYS A 91 -9.84 17.17 -9.11
N CYS A 92 -8.82 16.88 -8.30
CA CYS A 92 -7.46 17.38 -8.48
C CYS A 92 -6.90 16.89 -9.82
N PHE A 93 -6.93 15.60 -10.12
CA PHE A 93 -6.42 15.03 -11.37
C PHE A 93 -7.17 15.55 -12.59
N LYS A 94 -8.49 15.71 -12.49
CA LYS A 94 -9.28 16.34 -13.56
C LYS A 94 -8.83 17.80 -13.81
N THR A 95 -8.59 18.57 -12.75
CA THR A 95 -8.13 19.97 -12.86
C THR A 95 -6.73 20.07 -13.47
N LEU A 96 -5.85 19.13 -13.13
CA LEU A 96 -4.50 19.02 -13.69
C LEU A 96 -4.46 18.42 -15.10
N GLY A 97 -5.59 17.93 -15.60
CA GLY A 97 -5.70 17.37 -16.93
C GLY A 97 -5.08 15.96 -17.06
N PHE A 98 -4.96 15.19 -16.00
CA PHE A 98 -4.54 13.79 -16.11
C PHE A 98 -5.50 12.98 -16.99
N SER A 99 -4.94 12.13 -17.83
CA SER A 99 -5.68 11.40 -18.86
C SER A 99 -5.97 9.93 -18.49
N PHE A 100 -6.26 9.67 -17.23
CA PHE A 100 -6.67 8.33 -16.78
C PHE A 100 -7.92 7.86 -17.54
N ASP A 101 -7.87 6.63 -18.05
CA ASP A 101 -9.06 5.92 -18.55
C ASP A 101 -9.84 5.35 -17.35
N ILE A 102 -9.13 4.87 -16.34
CA ILE A 102 -9.69 4.30 -15.12
C ILE A 102 -9.02 4.94 -13.91
N PHE A 103 -9.82 5.59 -13.06
CA PHE A 103 -9.42 6.03 -11.74
C PHE A 103 -10.45 5.57 -10.71
N GLU A 104 -10.14 4.47 -10.04
CA GLU A 104 -11.09 3.76 -9.17
C GLU A 104 -10.55 3.69 -7.72
N LYS A 105 -11.18 2.97 -6.84
CA LYS A 105 -10.78 2.78 -5.45
C LYS A 105 -10.78 1.30 -5.07
N THR A 106 -9.89 0.90 -4.15
CA THR A 106 -9.80 -0.50 -3.70
C THR A 106 -10.99 -0.93 -2.83
N HIS A 107 -11.78 0.03 -2.31
CA HIS A 107 -13.02 -0.25 -1.57
C HIS A 107 -14.23 -0.31 -2.52
N THR A 108 -14.31 -1.40 -3.30
CA THR A 108 -15.45 -1.73 -4.17
C THR A 108 -15.74 -3.22 -4.05
N TYR A 109 -17.02 -3.59 -4.16
CA TYR A 109 -17.44 -4.99 -4.01
C TYR A 109 -16.74 -5.93 -4.99
N TYR A 110 -16.56 -5.53 -6.25
CA TYR A 110 -15.90 -6.39 -7.24
C TYR A 110 -14.40 -6.54 -6.98
N HIS A 111 -13.72 -5.51 -6.43
CA HIS A 111 -12.33 -5.61 -6.04
C HIS A 111 -12.17 -6.56 -4.84
N GLU A 112 -13.04 -6.39 -3.83
CA GLU A 112 -13.04 -7.25 -2.64
C GLU A 112 -13.29 -8.73 -3.02
N ASP A 113 -14.25 -9.00 -3.90
CA ASP A 113 -14.55 -10.35 -4.37
C ASP A 113 -13.37 -10.95 -5.15
N LYS A 114 -12.72 -10.17 -6.02
CA LYS A 114 -11.54 -10.64 -6.73
C LYS A 114 -10.33 -10.90 -5.83
N VAL A 115 -10.13 -10.08 -4.81
CA VAL A 115 -9.08 -10.32 -3.80
C VAL A 115 -9.37 -11.61 -3.02
N LYS A 116 -10.61 -11.81 -2.58
CA LYS A 116 -11.03 -13.05 -1.89
C LYS A 116 -10.82 -14.28 -2.77
N GLU A 117 -11.29 -14.24 -4.01
CA GLU A 117 -11.12 -15.31 -5.00
C GLU A 117 -9.62 -15.64 -5.20
N PHE A 118 -8.79 -14.63 -5.37
CA PHE A 118 -7.36 -14.79 -5.57
C PHE A 118 -6.66 -15.41 -4.35
N ILE A 119 -6.99 -14.95 -3.14
CA ILE A 119 -6.40 -15.51 -1.90
C ILE A 119 -6.84 -16.95 -1.68
N LEU A 120 -8.11 -17.29 -1.95
CA LEU A 120 -8.61 -18.66 -1.85
C LEU A 120 -7.92 -19.59 -2.87
N ASP A 121 -7.75 -19.13 -4.10
CA ASP A 121 -7.02 -19.89 -5.13
C ASP A 121 -5.56 -20.19 -4.71
N LEU A 122 -4.87 -19.21 -4.11
CA LEU A 122 -3.53 -19.40 -3.57
C LEU A 122 -3.51 -20.39 -2.38
N TYR A 123 -4.53 -20.33 -1.54
CA TYR A 123 -4.68 -21.24 -0.41
C TYR A 123 -4.92 -22.67 -0.90
N ASP A 124 -5.84 -22.89 -1.83
CA ASP A 124 -6.17 -24.19 -2.40
C ASP A 124 -4.99 -24.81 -3.16
N LYS A 125 -4.16 -23.99 -3.78
CA LYS A 125 -2.90 -24.40 -4.43
C LYS A 125 -1.75 -24.69 -3.44
N GLY A 126 -1.97 -24.51 -2.14
CA GLY A 126 -0.96 -24.76 -1.11
C GLY A 126 0.19 -23.75 -1.09
N TYR A 127 -0.04 -22.53 -1.57
CA TYR A 127 0.91 -21.42 -1.47
C TYR A 127 0.72 -20.60 -0.20
N ILE A 128 -0.40 -20.77 0.48
CA ILE A 128 -0.68 -20.13 1.76
C ILE A 128 -0.77 -21.22 2.83
N TYR A 129 -0.14 -20.98 3.99
CA TYR A 129 -0.13 -21.89 5.12
C TYR A 129 -0.32 -21.15 6.43
N GLU A 130 -0.88 -21.82 7.42
CA GLU A 130 -0.97 -21.31 8.79
C GLU A 130 0.35 -21.47 9.53
N LYS A 131 0.74 -20.44 10.28
CA LYS A 131 1.86 -20.49 11.22
C LYS A 131 1.48 -19.79 12.51
N GLU A 132 1.80 -20.41 13.64
CA GLU A 132 1.71 -19.76 14.94
C GLU A 132 2.88 -18.78 15.11
N VAL A 133 2.59 -17.57 15.52
CA VAL A 133 3.56 -16.50 15.76
C VAL A 133 3.30 -15.85 17.11
N GLU A 134 4.35 -15.30 17.72
CA GLU A 134 4.24 -14.47 18.90
C GLU A 134 3.91 -13.02 18.50
N GLN A 135 2.97 -12.40 19.21
CA GLN A 135 2.57 -11.03 18.96
C GLN A 135 2.30 -10.29 20.28
N THR A 136 2.58 -9.01 20.30
CA THR A 136 2.36 -8.16 21.47
C THR A 136 0.87 -7.83 21.61
N PHE A 137 0.31 -8.10 22.79
CA PHE A 137 -1.10 -7.89 23.14
C PHE A 137 -1.23 -6.97 24.34
N CYS A 138 -2.08 -5.97 24.27
CA CYS A 138 -2.41 -5.12 25.38
C CYS A 138 -3.71 -5.60 26.05
N GLU A 139 -3.63 -6.04 27.32
CA GLU A 139 -4.80 -6.53 28.05
C GLU A 139 -5.80 -5.41 28.37
N LYS A 140 -5.31 -4.21 28.68
CA LYS A 140 -6.18 -3.06 28.97
C LYS A 140 -6.93 -2.56 27.74
N CYS A 141 -6.25 -2.48 26.58
CA CYS A 141 -6.90 -2.14 25.30
C CYS A 141 -7.65 -3.32 24.69
N ASN A 142 -7.42 -4.54 25.19
CA ASN A 142 -7.99 -5.79 24.70
C ASN A 142 -7.75 -6.00 23.19
N CYS A 143 -6.54 -5.68 22.71
CA CYS A 143 -6.19 -5.82 21.28
C CYS A 143 -4.72 -6.21 21.10
N TYR A 144 -4.43 -6.85 19.97
CA TYR A 144 -3.06 -6.97 19.47
C TYR A 144 -2.57 -5.60 19.05
N LEU A 145 -1.34 -5.27 19.44
CA LEU A 145 -0.77 -3.96 19.14
C LEU A 145 -0.11 -3.95 17.77
N GLU A 146 -0.35 -2.90 17.00
CA GLU A 146 0.46 -2.56 15.85
C GLU A 146 1.84 -2.07 16.31
N ASP A 147 2.87 -2.27 15.48
CA ASP A 147 4.26 -1.93 15.82
C ASP A 147 4.46 -0.46 16.23
N LYS A 148 3.70 0.47 15.65
CA LYS A 148 3.71 1.90 16.00
C LYS A 148 3.19 2.17 17.41
N ASN A 149 2.34 1.27 17.93
CA ASN A 149 1.73 1.38 19.25
C ASN A 149 2.54 0.69 20.36
N ILE A 150 3.77 0.28 20.04
CA ILE A 150 4.71 -0.36 20.95
C ILE A 150 5.96 0.50 21.02
N GLU A 151 6.30 0.96 22.20
CA GLU A 151 7.49 1.72 22.49
C GLU A 151 8.27 1.06 23.63
N GLY A 152 9.59 1.11 23.57
CA GLY A 152 10.46 0.56 24.61
C GLY A 152 11.92 0.68 24.24
N LEU A 153 12.75 -0.26 24.69
CA LEU A 153 14.19 -0.26 24.45
C LEU A 153 14.57 -1.27 23.35
N CYS A 154 15.44 -0.83 22.46
CA CYS A 154 16.02 -1.69 21.43
C CYS A 154 16.71 -2.91 22.04
N PRO A 155 16.43 -4.14 21.59
CA PRO A 155 17.09 -5.34 22.11
C PRO A 155 18.60 -5.38 21.80
N VAL A 156 19.06 -4.62 20.80
CA VAL A 156 20.46 -4.62 20.34
C VAL A 156 21.27 -3.53 21.01
N CYS A 157 20.85 -2.26 20.95
CA CYS A 157 21.66 -1.13 21.44
C CYS A 157 21.12 -0.47 22.71
N GLY A 158 19.95 -0.87 23.20
CA GLY A 158 19.35 -0.32 24.42
C GLY A 158 18.74 1.07 24.30
N GLU A 159 18.74 1.68 23.12
CA GLU A 159 18.12 2.98 22.88
C GLU A 159 16.62 2.86 22.67
N LYS A 160 15.92 3.99 22.77
CA LYS A 160 14.48 4.05 22.53
C LYS A 160 14.14 3.58 21.12
N ALA A 161 13.15 2.68 21.01
CA ALA A 161 12.75 2.07 19.76
C ALA A 161 11.26 1.79 19.75
N HIS A 162 10.71 1.60 18.53
CA HIS A 162 9.34 1.15 18.30
C HIS A 162 9.31 -0.33 17.91
N GLY A 163 8.12 -0.91 17.80
CA GLY A 163 7.93 -2.33 17.56
C GLY A 163 8.49 -2.89 16.24
N TYR A 164 8.88 -2.05 15.30
CA TYR A 164 9.39 -2.46 13.98
C TYR A 164 10.91 -2.25 13.79
N GLY A 165 11.60 -1.62 14.73
CA GLY A 165 13.05 -1.40 14.61
C GLY A 165 13.57 -0.21 15.37
N CYS A 166 14.89 -0.03 15.29
CA CYS A 166 15.62 1.03 15.95
C CYS A 166 16.19 2.04 14.96
N SER A 167 15.84 3.31 15.11
CA SER A 167 16.35 4.39 14.26
C SER A 167 17.85 4.69 14.48
N LYS A 168 18.41 4.36 15.66
CA LYS A 168 19.81 4.61 16.00
C LYS A 168 20.77 3.57 15.42
N CYS A 169 20.48 2.29 15.62
CA CYS A 169 21.37 1.22 15.13
C CYS A 169 20.86 0.51 13.89
N GLN A 170 19.68 0.91 13.38
CA GLN A 170 19.01 0.35 12.21
C GLN A 170 18.68 -1.16 12.31
N ALA A 171 18.76 -1.74 13.50
CA ALA A 171 18.37 -3.11 13.73
C ALA A 171 16.86 -3.28 13.51
N GLN A 172 16.47 -4.32 12.76
CA GLN A 172 15.10 -4.79 12.62
C GLN A 172 14.87 -5.93 13.59
N PHE A 173 13.71 -5.96 14.21
CA PHE A 173 13.30 -6.97 15.17
C PHE A 173 11.78 -7.04 15.24
N GLU A 174 11.26 -8.11 15.81
CA GLU A 174 9.84 -8.29 16.02
C GLU A 174 9.37 -7.50 17.26
N SER A 175 8.13 -7.09 17.26
CA SER A 175 7.57 -6.23 18.33
C SER A 175 7.63 -6.86 19.73
N TYR A 176 7.58 -8.18 19.80
CA TYR A 176 7.71 -8.91 21.08
C TYR A 176 9.15 -8.92 21.62
N GLU A 177 10.16 -8.58 20.82
CA GLU A 177 11.58 -8.51 21.25
C GLU A 177 11.94 -7.16 21.89
N VAL A 178 11.12 -6.12 21.74
CA VAL A 178 11.31 -4.81 22.38
C VAL A 178 11.37 -5.01 23.89
N ARG A 179 12.43 -4.47 24.54
CA ARG A 179 12.59 -4.53 25.99
C ARG A 179 11.77 -3.42 26.66
N ASP A 180 11.30 -3.68 27.88
CA ASP A 180 10.54 -2.72 28.70
C ASP A 180 9.43 -2.03 27.91
N LYS A 181 8.77 -2.81 27.05
CA LYS A 181 7.73 -2.30 26.14
C LYS A 181 6.51 -1.78 26.89
N VAL A 182 5.97 -0.69 26.37
CA VAL A 182 4.71 -0.07 26.81
C VAL A 182 3.77 0.10 25.63
N CYS A 183 2.49 -0.01 25.89
CA CYS A 183 1.43 0.34 24.94
C CYS A 183 1.30 1.86 24.87
N THR A 184 1.54 2.47 23.72
CA THR A 184 1.46 3.94 23.55
C THR A 184 0.04 4.48 23.67
N ILE A 185 -0.99 3.60 23.53
CA ILE A 185 -2.40 3.98 23.63
C ILE A 185 -2.81 4.19 25.10
N CYS A 186 -2.40 3.30 26.01
CA CYS A 186 -2.88 3.33 27.40
C CYS A 186 -1.78 3.38 28.47
N GLY A 187 -0.50 3.31 28.09
CA GLY A 187 0.65 3.34 28.98
C GLY A 187 0.93 2.04 29.73
N GLU A 188 0.09 1.01 29.60
CA GLU A 188 0.28 -0.27 30.31
C GLU A 188 1.33 -1.15 29.64
N LYS A 189 1.90 -2.06 30.43
CA LYS A 189 2.86 -3.06 29.94
C LYS A 189 2.11 -4.16 29.21
N PRO A 190 2.35 -4.35 27.90
CA PRO A 190 1.68 -5.41 27.14
C PRO A 190 2.33 -6.78 27.39
N VAL A 191 1.59 -7.83 27.10
CA VAL A 191 2.04 -9.24 27.18
C VAL A 191 2.30 -9.80 25.78
N VAL A 192 3.00 -10.93 25.71
CA VAL A 192 3.18 -11.69 24.45
C VAL A 192 2.16 -12.81 24.43
N ARG A 193 1.42 -12.93 23.32
CA ARG A 193 0.47 -14.01 23.07
C ARG A 193 0.74 -14.66 21.72
N LYS A 194 0.48 -15.96 21.65
CA LYS A 194 0.52 -16.70 20.40
C LYS A 194 -0.76 -16.48 19.62
N THR A 195 -0.63 -16.31 18.32
CA THR A 195 -1.73 -16.18 17.38
C THR A 195 -1.39 -16.87 16.06
N LYS A 196 -2.40 -17.32 15.33
CA LYS A 196 -2.21 -17.95 14.01
C LYS A 196 -2.34 -16.92 12.93
N HIS A 197 -1.36 -16.88 12.04
CA HIS A 197 -1.37 -16.05 10.85
C HIS A 197 -1.23 -16.89 9.60
N LEU A 198 -1.72 -16.37 8.48
CA LEU A 198 -1.54 -16.93 7.16
C LEU A 198 -0.25 -16.38 6.53
N PHE A 199 0.59 -17.26 6.06
CA PHE A 199 1.85 -16.93 5.40
C PHE A 199 1.85 -17.39 3.95
N PHE A 200 2.39 -16.56 3.08
CA PHE A 200 2.58 -16.89 1.66
C PHE A 200 3.99 -17.46 1.44
N THR A 201 4.10 -18.58 0.73
CA THR A 201 5.38 -19.24 0.42
C THR A 201 6.11 -18.58 -0.74
N LEU A 202 6.55 -17.34 -0.56
CA LEU A 202 7.19 -16.52 -1.60
C LEU A 202 8.44 -17.20 -2.20
N SER A 203 9.21 -17.92 -1.38
CA SER A 203 10.42 -18.64 -1.82
C SER A 203 10.18 -19.71 -2.90
N LYS A 204 8.97 -20.25 -3.02
CA LYS A 204 8.64 -21.19 -4.11
C LYS A 204 8.71 -20.53 -5.50
N PHE A 205 8.58 -19.22 -5.58
CA PHE A 205 8.54 -18.45 -6.82
C PHE A 205 9.90 -17.81 -7.17
N GLU A 206 10.93 -18.02 -6.35
CA GLU A 206 12.24 -17.36 -6.54
C GLU A 206 12.83 -17.59 -7.94
N ASN A 207 12.78 -18.84 -8.43
CA ASN A 207 13.33 -19.16 -9.74
C ASN A 207 12.52 -18.57 -10.90
N ASP A 208 11.19 -18.46 -10.73
CA ASP A 208 10.31 -17.92 -11.75
C ASP A 208 10.51 -16.39 -11.84
N VAL A 209 10.59 -15.72 -10.71
CA VAL A 209 10.87 -14.27 -10.65
C VAL A 209 12.26 -13.93 -11.22
N LYS A 210 13.27 -14.77 -10.98
CA LYS A 210 14.62 -14.57 -11.54
C LYS A 210 14.69 -14.75 -13.07
N ARG A 211 13.72 -15.42 -13.67
CA ARG A 211 13.67 -15.63 -15.13
C ARG A 211 12.88 -14.55 -15.87
N MET A 212 12.10 -13.74 -15.16
CA MET A 212 11.37 -12.59 -15.71
C MET A 212 12.30 -11.40 -15.98
#